data_e1cfe840eb9b56e58a52d2f7544dcd2e
#
_entry.id   e1cfe840eb9b56e58a52d2f7544dcd2e
#
_cell.length_a   1.000
_cell.length_b   1.000
_cell.length_c   1.000
_cell.angle_alpha   90.00
_cell.angle_beta   90.00
_cell.angle_gamma   90.00
#
_symmetry.space_group_name_H-M   'P 1'
#
loop_
_entity.id
_entity.type
_entity.pdbx_description
1 polymer ?
#
loop_
_entity_poly.entity_id
_entity_poly.type
_entity_poly.pdbx_seq_one_letter_code
_entity_poly.pdbx_strand_id
1 'polypeptide(L)'
;MSTASRIKLSVKDLSIRYGSTVALEGASFDVRENEIFGIIGPANSGKTSFIRAINRMDEMTPGMEVRGDIEFNGKSVSDWRNLYALRSRIGVVFPLPVGLPMSIYENVAFAAKLRGVKGKADLDEVVERCLTRAALWDEVKDRLDSLGSLLSGGQQQRLTIARALSQEPELLLLDEFSIAVDPVTTMRIEEVLKELKQEMTIVLVTNLTQQAQRLADRTAFFLEGKVVEVGDTRALFKGQTKDPRTTHYIEGRFG
;
A
#
# COMPACT_ATOMS: atom_id res chain seq x y z
N MET A 1 11.66 -15.32 -24.90
CA MET A 1 12.21 -15.82 -23.62
C MET A 1 11.54 -15.05 -22.52
N SER A 2 10.68 -15.70 -21.71
CA SER A 2 10.04 -15.06 -20.56
C SER A 2 11.12 -14.78 -19.51
N THR A 3 11.52 -13.53 -19.36
CA THR A 3 12.34 -13.10 -18.23
C THR A 3 11.52 -13.37 -16.97
N ALA A 4 11.97 -14.34 -16.14
CA ALA A 4 11.35 -14.58 -14.85
C ALA A 4 11.27 -13.23 -14.11
N SER A 5 10.06 -12.79 -13.80
CA SER A 5 9.83 -11.53 -13.11
C SER A 5 10.54 -11.58 -11.75
N ARG A 6 11.38 -10.57 -11.48
CA ARG A 6 12.13 -10.48 -10.23
C ARG A 6 11.15 -10.38 -9.05
N ILE A 7 11.47 -11.04 -7.94
CA ILE A 7 10.65 -10.97 -6.72
C ILE A 7 11.01 -9.70 -5.95
N LYS A 8 9.99 -8.89 -5.63
CA LYS A 8 10.12 -7.69 -4.80
C LYS A 8 9.93 -8.01 -3.32
N LEU A 9 8.88 -8.79 -2.99
CA LEU A 9 8.67 -9.34 -1.66
C LEU A 9 8.56 -10.86 -1.74
N SER A 10 9.23 -11.56 -0.83
CA SER A 10 9.02 -12.99 -0.59
C SER A 10 8.56 -13.18 0.86
N VAL A 11 7.43 -13.84 1.04
CA VAL A 11 6.81 -14.10 2.34
C VAL A 11 6.87 -15.60 2.60
N LYS A 12 7.48 -16.01 3.72
CA LYS A 12 7.74 -17.41 4.03
C LYS A 12 7.25 -17.74 5.45
N ASP A 13 6.25 -18.60 5.53
CA ASP A 13 5.65 -19.10 6.79
C ASP A 13 5.34 -17.99 7.80
N LEU A 14 4.83 -16.86 7.29
CA LEU A 14 4.59 -15.68 8.09
C LEU A 14 3.38 -15.86 9.00
N SER A 15 3.60 -15.68 10.31
CA SER A 15 2.55 -15.68 11.31
C SER A 15 2.62 -14.41 12.16
N ILE A 16 1.47 -13.79 12.41
CA ILE A 16 1.35 -12.54 13.15
C ILE A 16 0.33 -12.72 14.28
N ARG A 17 0.68 -12.31 15.49
CA ARG A 17 -0.18 -12.40 16.68
C ARG A 17 -0.23 -11.07 17.41
N TYR A 18 -1.32 -10.84 18.15
CA TYR A 18 -1.48 -9.77 19.13
C TYR A 18 -1.87 -10.41 20.47
N GLY A 19 -0.88 -10.63 21.35
CA GLY A 19 -1.09 -11.43 22.55
C GLY A 19 -1.58 -12.84 22.21
N SER A 20 -2.80 -13.20 22.64
CA SER A 20 -3.40 -14.51 22.34
C SER A 20 -4.10 -14.59 20.97
N THR A 21 -4.36 -13.45 20.33
CA THR A 21 -5.12 -13.41 19.07
C THR A 21 -4.18 -13.64 17.89
N VAL A 22 -4.47 -14.63 17.05
CA VAL A 22 -3.77 -14.88 15.79
C VAL A 22 -4.40 -13.98 14.70
N ALA A 23 -3.61 -13.09 14.10
CA ALA A 23 -4.05 -12.22 13.03
C ALA A 23 -3.72 -12.80 11.64
N LEU A 24 -2.60 -13.53 11.51
CA LEU A 24 -2.20 -14.24 10.29
C LEU A 24 -1.42 -15.48 10.69
N GLU A 25 -1.58 -16.58 9.96
CA GLU A 25 -0.94 -17.87 10.26
C GLU A 25 -0.41 -18.53 8.97
N GLY A 26 0.90 -18.82 8.97
CA GLY A 26 1.55 -19.64 7.94
C GLY A 26 1.48 -19.09 6.52
N ALA A 27 1.40 -17.77 6.34
CA ALA A 27 1.29 -17.17 5.03
C ALA A 27 2.58 -17.30 4.22
N SER A 28 2.46 -17.80 2.99
CA SER A 28 3.61 -17.96 2.07
C SER A 28 3.19 -17.58 0.65
N PHE A 29 3.81 -16.53 0.09
CA PHE A 29 3.60 -16.07 -1.28
C PHE A 29 4.66 -15.04 -1.68
N ASP A 30 4.75 -14.76 -2.98
CA ASP A 30 5.66 -13.75 -3.51
C ASP A 30 4.90 -12.61 -4.19
N VAL A 31 5.45 -11.41 -4.11
CA VAL A 31 5.06 -10.22 -4.88
C VAL A 31 6.17 -9.93 -5.87
N ARG A 32 5.82 -9.77 -7.14
CA ARG A 32 6.76 -9.52 -8.23
C ARG A 32 7.09 -8.04 -8.35
N GLU A 33 8.24 -7.75 -8.93
CA GLU A 33 8.62 -6.37 -9.24
C GLU A 33 7.67 -5.78 -10.29
N ASN A 34 7.29 -4.53 -10.11
CA ASN A 34 6.42 -3.78 -11.03
C ASN A 34 5.04 -4.44 -11.28
N GLU A 35 4.46 -5.07 -10.23
CA GLU A 35 3.06 -5.49 -10.27
C GLU A 35 2.23 -4.72 -9.22
N ILE A 36 0.93 -4.64 -9.45
CA ILE A 36 -0.04 -4.32 -8.40
C ILE A 36 -0.53 -5.66 -7.84
N PHE A 37 -0.10 -5.98 -6.62
CA PHE A 37 -0.54 -7.17 -5.91
C PHE A 37 -1.71 -6.84 -4.99
N GLY A 38 -2.89 -7.35 -5.32
CA GLY A 38 -4.10 -7.14 -4.53
C GLY A 38 -4.17 -8.10 -3.34
N ILE A 39 -4.63 -7.61 -2.20
CA ILE A 39 -4.99 -8.43 -1.04
C ILE A 39 -6.43 -8.11 -0.69
N ILE A 40 -7.33 -9.07 -0.87
CA ILE A 40 -8.75 -8.95 -0.57
C ILE A 40 -9.13 -9.85 0.61
N GLY A 41 -10.25 -9.55 1.25
CA GLY A 41 -10.79 -10.34 2.36
C GLY A 41 -11.61 -9.50 3.32
N PRO A 42 -12.42 -10.14 4.17
CA PRO A 42 -13.25 -9.43 5.14
C PRO A 42 -12.42 -8.69 6.18
N ALA A 43 -13.06 -7.86 6.99
CA ALA A 43 -12.42 -7.24 8.15
C ALA A 43 -11.80 -8.30 9.06
N ASN A 44 -10.73 -7.94 9.74
CA ASN A 44 -10.00 -8.83 10.68
C ASN A 44 -9.39 -10.11 10.05
N SER A 45 -9.19 -10.15 8.73
CA SER A 45 -8.54 -11.30 8.07
C SER A 45 -6.99 -11.23 8.05
N GLY A 46 -6.39 -10.21 8.68
CA GLY A 46 -4.94 -10.07 8.80
C GLY A 46 -4.27 -9.12 7.81
N LYS A 47 -5.00 -8.49 6.88
CA LYS A 47 -4.47 -7.62 5.80
C LYS A 47 -3.63 -6.45 6.32
N THR A 48 -4.18 -5.64 7.23
CA THR A 48 -3.47 -4.51 7.85
C THR A 48 -2.28 -4.97 8.71
N SER A 49 -2.41 -6.12 9.38
CA SER A 49 -1.31 -6.71 10.15
C SER A 49 -0.14 -7.09 9.23
N PHE A 50 -0.42 -7.61 8.06
CA PHE A 50 0.59 -7.88 7.03
C PHE A 50 1.31 -6.60 6.57
N ILE A 51 0.57 -5.53 6.26
CA ILE A 51 1.15 -4.20 5.91
C ILE A 51 2.09 -3.71 7.02
N ARG A 52 1.68 -3.83 8.28
CA ARG A 52 2.50 -3.42 9.43
C ARG A 52 3.77 -4.25 9.57
N ALA A 53 3.71 -5.56 9.33
CA ALA A 53 4.87 -6.44 9.40
C ALA A 53 5.92 -6.11 8.34
N ILE A 54 5.52 -5.83 7.08
CA ILE A 54 6.45 -5.45 6.00
C ILE A 54 7.27 -4.21 6.40
N ASN A 55 6.63 -3.22 7.01
CA ASN A 55 7.26 -1.94 7.37
C ASN A 55 7.85 -1.93 8.79
N ARG A 56 7.99 -3.10 9.43
CA ARG A 56 8.55 -3.25 10.79
C ARG A 56 7.84 -2.35 11.81
N MET A 57 6.50 -2.23 11.71
CA MET A 57 5.70 -1.50 12.69
C MET A 57 5.35 -2.35 13.91
N ASP A 58 5.68 -3.64 13.89
CA ASP A 58 5.66 -4.53 15.03
C ASP A 58 6.45 -3.97 16.22
N GLU A 59 7.61 -3.35 15.97
CA GLU A 59 8.43 -2.71 17.01
C GLU A 59 7.72 -1.55 17.75
N MET A 60 6.70 -0.96 17.12
CA MET A 60 5.94 0.17 17.68
C MET A 60 4.50 -0.22 18.06
N THR A 61 4.12 -1.48 17.84
CA THR A 61 2.76 -1.97 18.09
C THR A 61 2.77 -2.90 19.29
N PRO A 62 2.29 -2.47 20.46
CA PRO A 62 2.29 -3.30 21.66
C PRO A 62 1.61 -4.65 21.45
N GLY A 63 2.29 -5.72 21.87
CA GLY A 63 1.78 -7.08 21.80
C GLY A 63 1.77 -7.71 20.39
N MET A 64 2.26 -7.01 19.35
CA MET A 64 2.43 -7.59 18.02
C MET A 64 3.71 -8.44 17.97
N GLU A 65 3.54 -9.72 17.65
CA GLU A 65 4.63 -10.67 17.42
C GLU A 65 4.59 -11.15 15.97
N VAL A 66 5.74 -11.14 15.30
CA VAL A 66 5.91 -11.61 13.94
C VAL A 66 6.86 -12.81 13.94
N ARG A 67 6.46 -13.91 13.29
CA ARG A 67 7.26 -15.12 13.08
C ARG A 67 7.26 -15.47 11.60
N GLY A 68 8.25 -16.22 11.14
CA GLY A 68 8.48 -16.44 9.72
C GLY A 68 9.37 -15.36 9.14
N ASP A 69 9.37 -15.20 7.82
CA ASP A 69 10.26 -14.25 7.15
C ASP A 69 9.54 -13.44 6.08
N ILE A 70 9.94 -12.19 5.95
CA ILE A 70 9.56 -11.28 4.86
C ILE A 70 10.87 -10.75 4.26
N GLU A 71 11.17 -11.14 3.04
CA GLU A 71 12.31 -10.60 2.29
C GLU A 71 11.85 -9.46 1.38
N PHE A 72 12.51 -8.32 1.48
CA PHE A 72 12.37 -7.19 0.56
C PHE A 72 13.64 -7.05 -0.26
N ASN A 73 13.54 -7.16 -1.59
CA ASN A 73 14.69 -7.22 -2.50
C ASN A 73 15.72 -8.31 -2.12
N GLY A 74 15.25 -9.47 -1.65
CA GLY A 74 16.10 -10.61 -1.26
C GLY A 74 16.83 -10.44 0.06
N LYS A 75 16.45 -9.43 0.88
CA LYS A 75 16.97 -9.24 2.23
C LYS A 75 15.82 -9.27 3.22
N SER A 76 15.94 -10.08 4.28
CA SER A 76 14.94 -10.10 5.36
C SER A 76 14.73 -8.72 5.96
N VAL A 77 13.47 -8.32 6.15
CA VAL A 77 13.14 -7.04 6.79
C VAL A 77 13.62 -6.99 8.24
N SER A 78 13.79 -8.14 8.89
CA SER A 78 14.34 -8.26 10.25
C SER A 78 15.83 -7.90 10.31
N ASP A 79 16.57 -8.06 9.20
CA ASP A 79 18.02 -7.78 9.13
C ASP A 79 18.36 -6.30 8.90
N TRP A 80 17.34 -5.47 8.74
CA TRP A 80 17.56 -4.03 8.59
C TRP A 80 17.80 -3.37 9.95
N ARG A 81 19.06 -3.13 10.29
CA ARG A 81 19.43 -2.40 11.52
C ARG A 81 18.97 -0.94 11.49
N ASN A 82 19.00 -0.32 10.32
CA ASN A 82 18.51 1.04 10.10
C ASN A 82 17.10 1.01 9.52
N LEU A 83 16.09 1.15 10.40
CA LEU A 83 14.69 1.17 10.00
C LEU A 83 14.32 2.36 9.12
N TYR A 84 15.02 3.49 9.26
CA TYR A 84 14.83 4.62 8.36
C TYR A 84 15.18 4.25 6.92
N ALA A 85 16.29 3.53 6.71
CA ALA A 85 16.71 3.07 5.39
C ALA A 85 15.74 2.04 4.78
N LEU A 86 15.05 1.22 5.58
CA LEU A 86 13.98 0.35 5.12
C LEU A 86 12.74 1.17 4.76
N ARG A 87 12.27 2.00 5.70
CA ARG A 87 11.02 2.76 5.58
C ARG A 87 11.09 3.86 4.51
N SER A 88 12.27 4.37 4.17
CA SER A 88 12.44 5.30 3.06
C SER A 88 12.22 4.67 1.67
N ARG A 89 12.34 3.34 1.58
CA ARG A 89 12.09 2.56 0.35
C ARG A 89 10.66 2.00 0.27
N ILE A 90 9.91 2.08 1.37
CA ILE A 90 8.56 1.51 1.49
C ILE A 90 7.60 2.62 1.90
N GLY A 91 6.85 3.14 0.94
CA GLY A 91 5.77 4.09 1.20
C GLY A 91 4.54 3.37 1.77
N VAL A 92 3.87 3.99 2.75
CA VAL A 92 2.64 3.43 3.34
C VAL A 92 1.55 4.50 3.36
N VAL A 93 0.36 4.12 2.92
CA VAL A 93 -0.86 4.91 3.01
C VAL A 93 -1.89 4.12 3.79
N PHE A 94 -2.31 4.64 4.93
CA PHE A 94 -3.31 4.03 5.81
C PHE A 94 -4.73 4.50 5.50
N PRO A 95 -5.79 3.78 5.96
CA PRO A 95 -7.18 4.10 5.68
C PRO A 95 -7.62 5.48 6.18
N LEU A 96 -7.13 5.88 7.36
CA LEU A 96 -7.45 7.18 7.95
C LEU A 96 -6.48 8.24 7.42
N PRO A 97 -7.00 9.26 6.71
CA PRO A 97 -6.16 10.33 6.22
C PRO A 97 -5.65 11.20 7.36
N VAL A 98 -4.35 11.52 7.34
CA VAL A 98 -3.74 12.42 8.30
C VAL A 98 -2.95 13.49 7.57
N GLY A 99 -3.53 14.68 7.45
CA GLY A 99 -2.78 15.89 7.15
C GLY A 99 -1.93 16.26 8.38
N LEU A 100 -0.61 16.23 8.25
CA LEU A 100 0.26 16.69 9.33
C LEU A 100 0.01 18.18 9.59
N PRO A 101 0.24 18.70 10.82
CA PRO A 101 0.05 20.10 11.18
C PRO A 101 1.14 21.00 10.58
N MET A 102 1.31 20.90 9.28
CA MET A 102 2.23 21.64 8.41
C MET A 102 1.46 22.13 7.19
N SER A 103 2.05 23.03 6.40
CA SER A 103 1.47 23.43 5.11
C SER A 103 1.32 22.24 4.16
N ILE A 104 0.48 22.38 3.14
CA ILE A 104 0.35 21.38 2.07
C ILE A 104 1.70 21.13 1.44
N TYR A 105 2.45 22.20 1.15
CA TYR A 105 3.80 22.15 0.61
C TYR A 105 4.73 21.31 1.51
N GLU A 106 4.80 21.64 2.79
CA GLU A 106 5.71 20.95 3.73
C GLU A 106 5.33 19.48 3.95
N ASN A 107 4.04 19.14 3.90
CA ASN A 107 3.61 17.74 3.97
C ASN A 107 4.27 16.88 2.88
N VAL A 108 4.46 17.42 1.68
CA VAL A 108 5.05 16.70 0.55
C VAL A 108 6.58 16.89 0.53
N ALA A 109 7.06 18.11 0.73
CA ALA A 109 8.50 18.43 0.67
C ALA A 109 9.30 17.75 1.79
N PHE A 110 8.69 17.42 2.93
CA PHE A 110 9.37 16.89 4.11
C PHE A 110 10.21 15.64 3.81
N ALA A 111 9.62 14.66 3.12
CA ALA A 111 10.33 13.43 2.81
C ALA A 111 11.44 13.64 1.76
N ALA A 112 11.23 14.52 0.79
CA ALA A 112 12.27 14.89 -0.19
C ALA A 112 13.45 15.58 0.49
N LYS A 113 13.20 16.49 1.45
CA LYS A 113 14.25 17.12 2.27
C LYS A 113 15.07 16.09 3.05
N LEU A 114 14.41 15.09 3.64
CA LEU A 114 15.10 14.01 4.37
C LEU A 114 15.96 13.15 3.44
N ARG A 115 15.60 12.99 2.15
CA ARG A 115 16.44 12.35 1.14
C ARG A 115 17.63 13.19 0.69
N GLY A 116 17.69 14.46 1.10
CA GLY A 116 18.80 15.37 0.80
C GLY A 116 18.52 16.38 -0.33
N VAL A 117 17.28 16.49 -0.82
CA VAL A 117 16.88 17.54 -1.77
C VAL A 117 16.91 18.89 -1.03
N LYS A 118 17.77 19.82 -1.48
CA LYS A 118 18.02 21.10 -0.80
C LYS A 118 17.57 22.33 -1.60
N GLY A 119 17.62 22.25 -2.92
CA GLY A 119 17.23 23.35 -3.81
C GLY A 119 15.74 23.64 -3.73
N LYS A 120 15.35 24.95 -3.65
CA LYS A 120 13.94 25.31 -3.64
C LYS A 120 13.26 24.87 -4.94
N ALA A 121 13.89 25.09 -6.09
CA ALA A 121 13.35 24.71 -7.39
C ALA A 121 13.14 23.18 -7.49
N ASP A 122 14.09 22.38 -7.00
CA ASP A 122 13.98 20.91 -7.00
C ASP A 122 12.85 20.44 -6.08
N LEU A 123 12.67 21.11 -4.92
CA LEU A 123 11.56 20.81 -4.01
C LEU A 123 10.21 21.21 -4.62
N ASP A 124 10.14 22.35 -5.30
CA ASP A 124 8.93 22.81 -5.98
C ASP A 124 8.50 21.80 -7.05
N GLU A 125 9.44 21.28 -7.85
CA GLU A 125 9.19 20.23 -8.85
C GLU A 125 8.70 18.92 -8.20
N VAL A 126 9.31 18.48 -7.12
CA VAL A 126 8.87 17.28 -6.39
C VAL A 126 7.45 17.47 -5.85
N VAL A 127 7.16 18.62 -5.26
CA VAL A 127 5.83 18.91 -4.68
C VAL A 127 4.77 18.92 -5.78
N GLU A 128 4.98 19.66 -6.87
CA GLU A 128 4.05 19.69 -8.01
C GLU A 128 3.82 18.30 -8.58
N ARG A 129 4.89 17.56 -8.90
CA ARG A 129 4.81 16.22 -9.45
C ARG A 129 4.02 15.27 -8.54
N CYS A 130 4.30 15.26 -7.24
CA CYS A 130 3.63 14.35 -6.30
C CYS A 130 2.17 14.72 -6.07
N LEU A 131 1.84 16.02 -5.99
CA LEU A 131 0.46 16.48 -5.87
C LEU A 131 -0.34 16.20 -7.16
N THR A 132 0.27 16.33 -8.33
CA THR A 132 -0.33 15.98 -9.63
C THR A 132 -0.62 14.48 -9.70
N ARG A 133 0.36 13.64 -9.33
CA ARG A 133 0.20 12.18 -9.26
C ARG A 133 -0.85 11.72 -8.23
N ALA A 134 -1.10 12.52 -7.20
CA ALA A 134 -2.18 12.26 -6.24
C ALA A 134 -3.53 12.89 -6.66
N ALA A 135 -3.64 13.42 -7.87
CA ALA A 135 -4.82 14.12 -8.39
C ALA A 135 -5.28 15.30 -7.50
N LEU A 136 -4.34 15.97 -6.84
CA LEU A 136 -4.64 17.05 -5.87
C LEU A 136 -4.13 18.44 -6.31
N TRP A 137 -3.17 18.51 -7.23
CA TRP A 137 -2.49 19.75 -7.63
C TRP A 137 -3.44 20.88 -7.98
N ASP A 138 -4.38 20.64 -8.88
CA ASP A 138 -5.29 21.68 -9.39
C ASP A 138 -6.20 22.29 -8.29
N GLU A 139 -6.43 21.57 -7.20
CA GLU A 139 -7.26 22.02 -6.10
C GLU A 139 -6.48 22.83 -5.05
N VAL A 140 -5.14 22.71 -5.04
CA VAL A 140 -4.33 23.28 -3.95
C VAL A 140 -3.17 24.15 -4.39
N LYS A 141 -2.82 24.20 -5.69
CA LYS A 141 -1.65 24.93 -6.22
C LYS A 141 -1.60 26.41 -5.80
N ASP A 142 -2.76 27.07 -5.65
CA ASP A 142 -2.85 28.48 -5.27
C ASP A 142 -2.88 28.72 -3.75
N ARG A 143 -2.77 27.65 -2.94
CA ARG A 143 -2.82 27.70 -1.47
C ARG A 143 -1.90 26.68 -0.78
N LEU A 144 -0.74 26.45 -1.35
CA LEU A 144 0.24 25.47 -0.85
C LEU A 144 0.73 25.77 0.58
N ASP A 145 0.66 27.01 1.01
CA ASP A 145 1.02 27.45 2.37
C ASP A 145 -0.09 27.19 3.42
N SER A 146 -1.29 26.81 2.98
CA SER A 146 -2.39 26.46 3.89
C SER A 146 -2.08 25.17 4.63
N LEU A 147 -2.60 25.02 5.86
CA LEU A 147 -2.41 23.81 6.65
C LEU A 147 -3.04 22.58 5.98
N GLY A 148 -2.29 21.50 5.86
CA GLY A 148 -2.77 20.23 5.30
C GLY A 148 -3.92 19.61 6.11
N SER A 149 -3.96 19.86 7.42
CA SER A 149 -5.04 19.41 8.30
C SER A 149 -6.40 20.11 8.08
N LEU A 150 -6.43 21.23 7.35
CA LEU A 150 -7.67 21.96 7.01
C LEU A 150 -8.30 21.47 5.69
N LEU A 151 -7.67 20.55 5.00
CA LEU A 151 -8.21 19.93 3.81
C LEU A 151 -9.39 18.99 4.14
N SER A 152 -10.29 18.78 3.18
CA SER A 152 -11.35 17.76 3.30
C SER A 152 -10.76 16.36 3.47
N GLY A 153 -11.53 15.40 3.98
CA GLY A 153 -11.05 14.03 4.18
C GLY A 153 -10.45 13.40 2.91
N GLY A 154 -11.12 13.55 1.76
CA GLY A 154 -10.62 13.07 0.48
C GLY A 154 -9.36 13.81 0.00
N GLN A 155 -9.25 15.12 0.24
CA GLN A 155 -8.04 15.90 -0.05
C GLN A 155 -6.88 15.48 0.86
N GLN A 156 -7.13 15.24 2.17
CA GLN A 156 -6.12 14.74 3.09
C GLN A 156 -5.61 13.37 2.69
N GLN A 157 -6.48 12.48 2.21
CA GLN A 157 -6.07 11.15 1.72
C GLN A 157 -5.14 11.29 0.51
N ARG A 158 -5.49 12.14 -0.46
CA ARG A 158 -4.62 12.42 -1.62
C ARG A 158 -3.31 13.10 -1.21
N LEU A 159 -3.33 13.98 -0.20
CA LEU A 159 -2.11 14.55 0.36
C LEU A 159 -1.22 13.48 0.99
N THR A 160 -1.82 12.49 1.68
CA THR A 160 -1.08 11.35 2.24
C THR A 160 -0.43 10.51 1.13
N ILE A 161 -1.11 10.29 0.01
CA ILE A 161 -0.55 9.62 -1.17
C ILE A 161 0.61 10.45 -1.74
N ALA A 162 0.44 11.76 -1.97
CA ALA A 162 1.50 12.64 -2.46
C ALA A 162 2.73 12.60 -1.55
N ARG A 163 2.53 12.62 -0.23
CA ARG A 163 3.60 12.51 0.77
C ARG A 163 4.33 11.17 0.68
N ALA A 164 3.60 10.06 0.49
CA ALA A 164 4.23 8.76 0.31
C ALA A 164 5.06 8.70 -0.99
N LEU A 165 4.56 9.25 -2.08
CA LEU A 165 5.25 9.31 -3.37
C LEU A 165 6.52 10.20 -3.33
N SER A 166 6.55 11.24 -2.49
CA SER A 166 7.72 12.12 -2.37
C SER A 166 8.96 11.45 -1.75
N GLN A 167 8.77 10.27 -1.15
CA GLN A 167 9.88 9.40 -0.73
C GLN A 167 10.54 8.67 -1.91
N GLU A 168 9.93 8.63 -3.10
CA GLU A 168 10.30 7.80 -4.25
C GLU A 168 10.48 6.33 -3.84
N PRO A 169 9.42 5.72 -3.27
CA PRO A 169 9.52 4.38 -2.75
C PRO A 169 9.66 3.34 -3.87
N GLU A 170 10.33 2.23 -3.58
CA GLU A 170 10.38 1.06 -4.46
C GLU A 170 9.15 0.15 -4.29
N LEU A 171 8.49 0.25 -3.14
CA LEU A 171 7.29 -0.48 -2.77
C LEU A 171 6.29 0.49 -2.13
N LEU A 172 5.09 0.57 -2.69
CA LEU A 172 3.99 1.35 -2.14
C LEU A 172 2.93 0.41 -1.55
N LEU A 173 2.67 0.56 -0.26
CA LEU A 173 1.65 -0.18 0.48
C LEU A 173 0.42 0.71 0.65
N LEU A 174 -0.71 0.29 0.11
CA LEU A 174 -1.99 0.99 0.18
C LEU A 174 -2.97 0.15 1.01
N ASP A 175 -3.34 0.63 2.19
CA ASP A 175 -4.32 -0.02 3.05
C ASP A 175 -5.65 0.72 2.96
N GLU A 176 -6.61 0.15 2.22
CA GLU A 176 -7.98 0.67 2.05
C GLU A 176 -8.03 2.18 1.71
N PHE A 177 -7.14 2.66 0.87
CA PHE A 177 -6.87 4.09 0.61
C PHE A 177 -8.08 4.89 0.13
N SER A 178 -9.12 4.24 -0.39
CA SER A 178 -10.27 4.89 -1.01
C SER A 178 -11.46 5.12 -0.08
N ILE A 179 -11.40 4.71 1.19
CA ILE A 179 -12.52 4.83 2.14
C ILE A 179 -13.03 6.27 2.29
N ALA A 180 -12.11 7.24 2.32
CA ALA A 180 -12.42 8.65 2.52
C ALA A 180 -12.43 9.47 1.22
N VAL A 181 -12.42 8.81 0.06
CA VAL A 181 -12.31 9.43 -1.27
C VAL A 181 -13.58 9.16 -2.07
N ASP A 182 -14.12 10.18 -2.73
CA ASP A 182 -15.27 10.02 -3.61
C ASP A 182 -14.96 9.13 -4.83
N PRO A 183 -15.99 8.49 -5.45
CA PRO A 183 -15.77 7.53 -6.53
C PRO A 183 -15.04 8.11 -7.75
N VAL A 184 -15.31 9.38 -8.12
CA VAL A 184 -14.70 10.00 -9.31
C VAL A 184 -13.21 10.21 -9.07
N THR A 185 -12.86 10.73 -7.90
CA THR A 185 -11.46 10.92 -7.49
C THR A 185 -10.75 9.59 -7.30
N THR A 186 -11.43 8.59 -6.74
CA THR A 186 -10.88 7.23 -6.62
C THR A 186 -10.47 6.68 -7.98
N MET A 187 -11.31 6.82 -9.01
CA MET A 187 -10.97 6.36 -10.37
C MET A 187 -9.73 7.06 -10.93
N ARG A 188 -9.58 8.38 -10.71
CA ARG A 188 -8.38 9.12 -11.13
C ARG A 188 -7.12 8.60 -10.45
N ILE A 189 -7.20 8.32 -9.13
CA ILE A 189 -6.08 7.73 -8.40
C ILE A 189 -5.78 6.32 -8.94
N GLU A 190 -6.80 5.52 -9.24
CA GLU A 190 -6.63 4.19 -9.83
C GLU A 190 -5.89 4.21 -11.18
N GLU A 191 -6.16 5.21 -12.03
CA GLU A 191 -5.42 5.40 -13.29
C GLU A 191 -3.94 5.70 -13.01
N VAL A 192 -3.67 6.63 -12.08
CA VAL A 192 -2.29 6.94 -11.68
C VAL A 192 -1.57 5.71 -11.10
N LEU A 193 -2.23 4.89 -10.30
CA LEU A 193 -1.61 3.66 -9.76
C LEU A 193 -1.21 2.68 -10.88
N LYS A 194 -1.99 2.61 -11.96
CA LYS A 194 -1.64 1.78 -13.14
C LYS A 194 -0.39 2.31 -13.86
N GLU A 195 -0.17 3.61 -13.87
CA GLU A 195 1.05 4.21 -14.42
C GLU A 195 2.24 3.97 -13.48
N LEU A 196 2.06 4.23 -12.17
CA LEU A 196 3.10 4.09 -11.15
C LEU A 196 3.67 2.68 -11.05
N LYS A 197 2.90 1.63 -11.37
CA LYS A 197 3.40 0.26 -11.36
C LYS A 197 4.55 0.01 -12.35
N GLN A 198 4.75 0.88 -13.34
CA GLN A 198 5.90 0.79 -14.24
C GLN A 198 7.21 1.19 -13.55
N GLU A 199 7.12 2.00 -12.50
CA GLU A 199 8.25 2.57 -11.77
C GLU A 199 8.46 1.90 -10.41
N MET A 200 7.38 1.35 -9.79
CA MET A 200 7.43 0.76 -8.46
C MET A 200 6.45 -0.42 -8.32
N THR A 201 6.67 -1.23 -7.30
CA THR A 201 5.74 -2.32 -6.94
C THR A 201 4.68 -1.77 -5.99
N ILE A 202 3.44 -2.24 -6.13
CA ILE A 202 2.32 -1.79 -5.30
C ILE A 202 1.66 -2.99 -4.63
N VAL A 203 1.46 -2.94 -3.32
CA VAL A 203 0.58 -3.85 -2.59
C VAL A 203 -0.68 -3.09 -2.21
N LEU A 204 -1.80 -3.52 -2.77
CA LEU A 204 -3.12 -2.94 -2.57
C LEU A 204 -3.96 -3.82 -1.66
N VAL A 205 -4.19 -3.38 -0.44
CA VAL A 205 -5.16 -3.98 0.47
C VAL A 205 -6.50 -3.28 0.29
N THR A 206 -7.54 -4.04 0.01
CA THR A 206 -8.90 -3.51 -0.15
C THR A 206 -9.97 -4.55 0.20
N ASN A 207 -11.07 -4.10 0.77
CA ASN A 207 -12.30 -4.90 0.95
C ASN A 207 -13.23 -4.77 -0.27
N LEU A 208 -12.92 -3.87 -1.22
CA LEU A 208 -13.67 -3.66 -2.45
C LEU A 208 -13.16 -4.59 -3.56
N THR A 209 -13.81 -5.75 -3.73
CA THR A 209 -13.40 -6.75 -4.73
C THR A 209 -13.29 -6.18 -6.14
N GLN A 210 -14.21 -5.29 -6.53
CA GLN A 210 -14.18 -4.63 -7.84
C GLN A 210 -12.96 -3.71 -8.02
N GLN A 211 -12.44 -3.10 -6.95
CA GLN A 211 -11.23 -2.31 -7.01
C GLN A 211 -10.01 -3.19 -7.29
N ALA A 212 -9.90 -4.32 -6.59
CA ALA A 212 -8.86 -5.31 -6.87
C ALA A 212 -8.95 -5.83 -8.31
N GLN A 213 -10.16 -6.11 -8.80
CA GLN A 213 -10.40 -6.56 -10.18
C GLN A 213 -9.90 -5.58 -11.24
N ARG A 214 -10.06 -4.26 -10.99
CA ARG A 214 -9.63 -3.20 -11.94
C ARG A 214 -8.13 -2.95 -11.92
N LEU A 215 -7.49 -3.12 -10.77
CA LEU A 215 -6.13 -2.67 -10.52
C LEU A 215 -5.10 -3.79 -10.47
N ALA A 216 -5.41 -4.88 -9.76
CA ALA A 216 -4.41 -5.88 -9.42
C ALA A 216 -4.07 -6.80 -10.60
N ASP A 217 -2.78 -7.11 -10.75
CA ASP A 217 -2.31 -8.13 -11.69
C ASP A 217 -2.52 -9.53 -11.10
N ARG A 218 -2.17 -9.69 -9.82
CA ARG A 218 -2.41 -10.90 -9.03
C ARG A 218 -3.11 -10.53 -7.73
N THR A 219 -3.92 -11.44 -7.22
CA THR A 219 -4.70 -11.21 -6.00
C THR A 219 -4.55 -12.37 -5.03
N ALA A 220 -4.34 -12.04 -3.75
CA ALA A 220 -4.40 -12.97 -2.62
C ALA A 220 -5.74 -12.77 -1.88
N PHE A 221 -6.40 -13.86 -1.55
CA PHE A 221 -7.58 -13.84 -0.70
C PHE A 221 -7.21 -14.26 0.72
N PHE A 222 -7.44 -13.35 1.68
CA PHE A 222 -7.22 -13.55 3.11
C PHE A 222 -8.55 -13.80 3.81
N LEU A 223 -8.61 -14.87 4.59
CA LEU A 223 -9.80 -15.23 5.36
C LEU A 223 -9.39 -15.83 6.70
N GLU A 224 -9.96 -15.31 7.80
CA GLU A 224 -9.76 -15.86 9.16
C GLU A 224 -8.26 -16.05 9.51
N GLY A 225 -7.44 -15.07 9.16
CA GLY A 225 -6.01 -15.11 9.40
C GLY A 225 -5.21 -16.07 8.50
N LYS A 226 -5.77 -16.54 7.39
CA LYS A 226 -5.08 -17.44 6.45
C LYS A 226 -5.11 -16.88 5.04
N VAL A 227 -4.06 -17.18 4.29
CA VAL A 227 -4.04 -16.98 2.83
C VAL A 227 -4.73 -18.18 2.20
N VAL A 228 -5.95 -17.98 1.71
CA VAL A 228 -6.77 -19.05 1.13
C VAL A 228 -6.30 -19.38 -0.29
N GLU A 229 -6.06 -18.34 -1.08
CA GLU A 229 -5.68 -18.50 -2.48
C GLU A 229 -4.89 -17.30 -2.97
N VAL A 230 -3.93 -17.54 -3.87
CA VAL A 230 -3.21 -16.51 -4.63
C VAL A 230 -3.25 -16.90 -6.11
N GLY A 231 -3.65 -15.95 -6.96
CA GLY A 231 -3.77 -16.22 -8.38
C GLY A 231 -3.72 -14.97 -9.27
N ASP A 232 -3.74 -15.18 -10.58
CA ASP A 232 -3.97 -14.12 -11.55
C ASP A 232 -5.37 -13.51 -11.30
N THR A 233 -5.43 -12.19 -11.21
CA THR A 233 -6.68 -11.49 -10.85
C THR A 233 -7.78 -11.78 -11.86
N ARG A 234 -7.46 -11.72 -13.16
CA ARG A 234 -8.47 -11.94 -14.20
C ARG A 234 -9.02 -13.37 -14.18
N ALA A 235 -8.14 -14.35 -13.87
CA ALA A 235 -8.54 -15.74 -13.75
C ALA A 235 -9.48 -15.95 -12.55
N LEU A 236 -9.11 -15.42 -11.37
CA LEU A 236 -9.92 -15.52 -10.17
C LEU A 236 -11.34 -14.91 -10.37
N PHE A 237 -11.40 -13.72 -10.95
CA PHE A 237 -12.67 -13.01 -11.20
C PHE A 237 -13.51 -13.57 -12.37
N LYS A 238 -12.94 -14.48 -13.16
CA LYS A 238 -13.67 -15.31 -14.15
C LYS A 238 -14.15 -16.65 -13.58
N GLY A 239 -14.04 -16.86 -12.27
CA GLY A 239 -14.47 -18.09 -11.61
C GLY A 239 -13.44 -19.24 -11.69
N GLN A 240 -12.21 -18.97 -12.13
CA GLN A 240 -11.13 -19.97 -12.15
C GLN A 240 -10.41 -20.01 -10.78
N THR A 241 -11.20 -20.15 -9.71
CA THR A 241 -10.72 -20.27 -8.35
C THR A 241 -10.50 -21.74 -7.99
N LYS A 242 -9.54 -22.00 -7.11
CA LYS A 242 -9.26 -23.36 -6.59
C LYS A 242 -10.07 -23.63 -5.31
N ASP A 243 -10.42 -22.57 -4.58
CA ASP A 243 -11.17 -22.66 -3.32
C ASP A 243 -12.56 -22.01 -3.48
N PRO A 244 -13.65 -22.74 -3.17
CA PRO A 244 -15.01 -22.21 -3.28
C PRO A 244 -15.25 -20.94 -2.43
N ARG A 245 -14.53 -20.78 -1.31
CA ARG A 245 -14.62 -19.59 -0.45
C ARG A 245 -14.18 -18.34 -1.19
N THR A 246 -13.15 -18.46 -2.04
CA THR A 246 -12.69 -17.36 -2.90
C THR A 246 -13.80 -16.93 -3.86
N THR A 247 -14.45 -17.87 -4.53
CA THR A 247 -15.59 -17.59 -5.42
C THR A 247 -16.70 -16.87 -4.68
N HIS A 248 -17.15 -17.42 -3.54
CA HIS A 248 -18.24 -16.83 -2.75
C HIS A 248 -17.92 -15.40 -2.31
N TYR A 249 -16.68 -15.14 -1.91
CA TYR A 249 -16.25 -13.79 -1.50
C TYR A 249 -16.27 -12.80 -2.67
N ILE A 250 -15.71 -13.19 -3.82
CA ILE A 250 -15.66 -12.34 -5.02
C ILE A 250 -17.07 -12.03 -5.54
N GLU A 251 -18.00 -12.98 -5.47
CA GLU A 251 -19.39 -12.83 -5.90
C GLU A 251 -20.29 -12.11 -4.87
N GLY A 252 -19.75 -11.71 -3.72
CA GLY A 252 -20.52 -11.03 -2.67
C GLY A 252 -21.49 -11.93 -1.92
N ARG A 253 -21.30 -13.25 -1.97
CA ARG A 253 -22.14 -14.26 -1.27
C ARG A 253 -21.58 -14.62 0.11
N PHE A 254 -20.68 -13.80 0.62
CA PHE A 254 -20.03 -14.00 1.91
C PHE A 254 -20.82 -13.25 2.98
N GLY A 255 -21.54 -13.97 3.81
CA GLY A 255 -22.34 -13.46 4.94
C GLY A 255 -22.73 -14.61 5.83
#